data_92608faed0e9b167f362c74a5060bb4c
#
_entry.id   92608faed0e9b167f362c74a5060bb4c
#
_cell.length_a   1.000
_cell.length_b   1.000
_cell.length_c   1.000
_cell.angle_alpha   90.00
_cell.angle_beta   90.00
_cell.angle_gamma   90.00
#
_symmetry.space_group_name_H-M   'P 1'
#
loop_
_entity.id
_entity.type
_entity.pdbx_description
1 polymer ?
#
loop_
_entity_poly.entity_id
_entity_poly.type
_entity_poly.pdbx_seq_one_letter_code
_entity_poly.pdbx_strand_id
1 'polypeptide(L)'
;LEGFFPACAADAQPANTVAGLREIGLPYAQDSAITHHLADFIRGRKVDALLFNGGTLAASQLRERLADQMADWQAGQRPAILANASLELAVARGAAWYRASLSREHVTTIEGGSGHSFYIEVSYSPKRGKKKRRSSSETRLVCVLAQGSPMEKPTRVTGLNLALKVNMPVQFQAYTSTCREGDQGGDLVVKNEHDFHKLPVMQTMAQLPIGAELPEGGDVAIELEARLNSLGLLRVNCVSVRRILEENRVWRLEFNLRQGGGPGAADETAAPALDTGVSSEDLEASKAWIADTFGPDPAEPASKLLKALERISHLNRREWNVPFIRELWQTHASYLTRRDLSPEHELAWLNAAGFFLRPGYGHALDPYFIRSLWAVYELDLAHANNKANREQYFLLWRRVAGGLDAAQQGALYEAWIDKTLQDSKQSYEPARMLGAFEHLTAEQRTQLAHHFTASIVRRETSFCDHAIWALGRVLNRVPLYGGEQAILPANEVQAAFDQLEALDWSRDNLRNLRQVFVQAARIVNNRDHDVPEDLRGRILAKVRSSGASEQQVEPLRQFTPIDAKDIQQLFGESLPVGLRVSC
;
A
#
# COMPACT_ATOMS: atom_id res chain seq x y z
N LEU A 1 -30.88 18.21 20.84
CA LEU A 1 -31.84 17.66 19.87
C LEU A 1 -31.88 18.49 18.57
N GLU A 2 -31.95 19.83 18.67
CA GLU A 2 -32.15 20.72 17.51
C GLU A 2 -30.97 20.71 16.51
N GLY A 3 -29.76 20.39 16.93
CA GLY A 3 -28.58 20.36 16.04
C GLY A 3 -28.51 19.11 15.15
N PHE A 4 -28.90 17.95 15.69
CA PHE A 4 -28.80 16.68 14.97
C PHE A 4 -30.13 16.17 14.42
N PHE A 5 -31.26 16.64 15.00
CA PHE A 5 -32.60 16.20 14.63
C PHE A 5 -33.56 17.42 14.47
N PRO A 6 -33.17 18.42 13.63
CA PRO A 6 -34.06 19.58 13.38
C PRO A 6 -35.34 19.13 12.71
N ALA A 7 -36.43 19.91 12.89
CA ALA A 7 -37.59 19.76 12.05
C ALA A 7 -37.25 20.22 10.63
N CYS A 8 -37.63 19.46 9.62
CA CYS A 8 -37.38 19.80 8.21
C CYS A 8 -38.52 19.31 7.32
N ALA A 9 -38.57 19.86 6.10
CA ALA A 9 -39.54 19.43 5.08
C ALA A 9 -39.22 18.03 4.54
N ALA A 10 -40.19 17.33 3.95
CA ALA A 10 -40.03 15.99 3.40
C ALA A 10 -39.09 15.94 2.17
N ASP A 11 -38.81 17.06 1.53
CA ASP A 11 -37.95 17.27 0.39
C ASP A 11 -36.62 17.94 0.77
N ALA A 12 -36.34 18.06 2.08
CA ALA A 12 -35.08 18.64 2.55
C ALA A 12 -33.87 17.80 2.06
N GLN A 13 -32.83 18.51 1.66
CA GLN A 13 -31.57 17.91 1.23
C GLN A 13 -30.45 18.29 2.19
N PRO A 14 -29.46 17.41 2.40
CA PRO A 14 -28.28 17.73 3.20
C PRO A 14 -27.56 18.96 2.64
N ALA A 15 -27.16 19.88 3.54
CA ALA A 15 -26.46 21.09 3.12
C ALA A 15 -25.03 20.77 2.66
N ASN A 16 -24.67 21.20 1.47
CA ASN A 16 -23.29 21.18 0.93
C ASN A 16 -22.60 22.53 1.24
N THR A 17 -22.42 22.85 2.49
CA THR A 17 -21.73 24.09 2.88
C THR A 17 -20.23 23.85 3.04
N VAL A 18 -19.44 24.44 2.15
CA VAL A 18 -17.98 24.55 2.27
C VAL A 18 -17.68 25.76 3.17
N ALA A 19 -17.71 25.59 4.48
CA ALA A 19 -17.24 26.62 5.38
C ALA A 19 -16.63 25.99 6.66
N GLY A 20 -15.32 26.14 6.84
CA GLY A 20 -14.61 25.83 8.08
C GLY A 20 -13.30 25.07 7.85
N LEU A 21 -12.35 25.26 8.78
CA LEU A 21 -11.13 24.45 8.91
C LEU A 21 -11.52 22.97 9.04
N ARG A 22 -11.10 22.15 8.06
CA ARG A 22 -11.28 20.69 8.13
C ARG A 22 -10.14 20.08 8.93
N GLU A 23 -10.46 19.38 10.00
CA GLU A 23 -9.53 18.39 10.55
C GLU A 23 -9.28 17.29 9.50
N ILE A 24 -8.01 16.98 9.28
CA ILE A 24 -7.61 15.84 8.45
C ILE A 24 -7.89 14.58 9.28
N GLY A 25 -9.06 13.97 9.04
CA GLY A 25 -9.55 12.83 9.82
C GLY A 25 -10.62 12.03 9.06
N LEU A 26 -11.48 11.37 9.79
CA LEU A 26 -12.58 10.55 9.27
C LEU A 26 -13.54 11.39 8.39
N PRO A 27 -14.11 10.80 7.30
CA PRO A 27 -15.05 11.51 6.42
C PRO A 27 -16.41 11.64 7.11
N TYR A 28 -16.56 12.66 7.95
CA TYR A 28 -17.86 13.02 8.51
C TYR A 28 -18.74 13.70 7.46
N ALA A 29 -20.04 13.42 7.53
CA ALA A 29 -21.03 14.13 6.73
C ALA A 29 -20.95 15.64 7.01
N GLN A 30 -21.00 16.47 5.96
CA GLN A 30 -20.89 17.93 6.10
C GLN A 30 -22.10 18.52 6.85
N ASP A 31 -23.27 17.94 6.63
CA ASP A 31 -24.48 18.27 7.37
C ASP A 31 -24.63 17.31 8.55
N SER A 32 -24.66 17.84 9.75
CA SER A 32 -24.87 17.05 10.98
C SER A 32 -26.34 16.69 11.23
N ALA A 33 -27.28 17.24 10.45
CA ALA A 33 -28.72 17.05 10.61
C ALA A 33 -29.16 15.68 10.05
N ILE A 34 -29.34 14.70 10.90
CA ILE A 34 -29.77 13.34 10.54
C ILE A 34 -31.12 13.37 9.81
N THR A 35 -32.02 14.28 10.19
CA THR A 35 -33.32 14.44 9.53
C THR A 35 -33.23 14.88 8.09
N HIS A 36 -32.25 15.68 7.69
CA HIS A 36 -32.02 16.06 6.28
C HIS A 36 -31.60 14.85 5.45
N HIS A 37 -30.64 14.05 5.96
CA HIS A 37 -30.22 12.82 5.29
C HIS A 37 -31.35 11.79 5.20
N LEU A 38 -32.21 11.74 6.23
CA LEU A 38 -33.36 10.84 6.25
C LEU A 38 -34.42 11.26 5.24
N ALA A 39 -34.71 12.57 5.09
CA ALA A 39 -35.63 13.10 4.10
C ALA A 39 -35.15 12.78 2.68
N ASP A 40 -33.86 13.04 2.38
CA ASP A 40 -33.24 12.72 1.09
C ASP A 40 -33.25 11.21 0.80
N PHE A 41 -33.02 10.36 1.80
CA PHE A 41 -33.07 8.91 1.63
C PHE A 41 -34.47 8.39 1.34
N ILE A 42 -35.49 8.88 2.08
CA ILE A 42 -36.89 8.43 1.93
C ILE A 42 -37.51 8.97 0.63
N ARG A 43 -37.20 10.19 0.22
CA ARG A 43 -37.69 10.83 -1.03
C ARG A 43 -39.19 10.69 -1.21
N GLY A 44 -39.94 10.95 -0.16
CA GLY A 44 -41.40 10.87 -0.17
C GLY A 44 -42.02 9.46 -0.20
N ARG A 45 -41.21 8.41 -0.06
CA ARG A 45 -41.75 7.04 0.10
C ARG A 45 -42.44 6.89 1.47
N LYS A 46 -43.54 6.12 1.51
CA LYS A 46 -44.24 5.83 2.74
C LYS A 46 -43.44 4.85 3.61
N VAL A 47 -43.33 5.15 4.89
CA VAL A 47 -42.66 4.31 5.90
C VAL A 47 -43.69 3.85 6.91
N ASP A 48 -43.94 2.55 7.01
CA ASP A 48 -44.94 1.96 7.91
C ASP A 48 -44.34 1.61 9.29
N ALA A 49 -43.04 1.32 9.36
CA ALA A 49 -42.39 0.92 10.61
C ALA A 49 -40.90 1.35 10.64
N LEU A 50 -40.39 1.58 11.86
CA LEU A 50 -39.01 1.95 12.16
C LEU A 50 -38.39 0.89 13.09
N LEU A 51 -37.24 0.36 12.69
CA LEU A 51 -36.40 -0.49 13.53
C LEU A 51 -35.10 0.25 13.83
N PHE A 52 -34.81 0.47 15.11
CA PHE A 52 -33.61 1.17 15.56
C PHE A 52 -32.55 0.18 16.03
N ASN A 53 -31.29 0.44 15.65
CA ASN A 53 -30.08 -0.28 16.06
C ASN A 53 -28.99 0.70 16.48
N GLY A 54 -28.07 0.25 17.34
CA GLY A 54 -26.92 1.02 17.79
C GLY A 54 -27.16 1.90 19.01
N GLY A 55 -26.10 2.16 19.76
CA GLY A 55 -26.12 2.89 21.03
C GLY A 55 -26.55 4.36 20.91
N THR A 56 -26.25 5.02 19.77
CA THR A 56 -26.60 6.43 19.53
C THR A 56 -28.11 6.70 19.68
N LEU A 57 -28.95 5.74 19.28
CA LEU A 57 -30.40 5.84 19.36
C LEU A 57 -31.00 5.11 20.59
N ALA A 58 -30.18 4.87 21.64
CA ALA A 58 -30.63 4.25 22.88
C ALA A 58 -31.65 5.10 23.63
N ALA A 59 -31.56 6.43 23.59
CA ALA A 59 -32.51 7.34 24.20
C ALA A 59 -33.87 7.30 23.47
N SER A 60 -34.93 7.00 24.19
CA SER A 60 -36.31 6.90 23.62
C SER A 60 -36.75 8.20 22.96
N GLN A 61 -36.38 9.35 23.54
CA GLN A 61 -36.69 10.67 23.00
C GLN A 61 -36.21 10.89 21.56
N LEU A 62 -35.05 10.32 21.20
CA LEU A 62 -34.52 10.42 19.83
C LEU A 62 -35.34 9.59 18.85
N ARG A 63 -35.76 8.39 19.26
CA ARG A 63 -36.60 7.50 18.45
C ARG A 63 -37.97 8.08 18.22
N GLU A 64 -38.59 8.62 19.30
CA GLU A 64 -39.90 9.29 19.23
C GLU A 64 -39.81 10.51 18.30
N ARG A 65 -38.76 11.34 18.44
CA ARG A 65 -38.56 12.51 17.60
C ARG A 65 -38.49 12.16 16.11
N LEU A 66 -37.79 11.07 15.75
CA LEU A 66 -37.71 10.60 14.36
C LEU A 66 -39.07 10.09 13.86
N ALA A 67 -39.82 9.35 14.71
CA ALA A 67 -41.15 8.86 14.36
C ALA A 67 -42.14 10.01 14.18
N ASP A 68 -42.09 11.05 15.03
CA ASP A 68 -42.89 12.26 14.91
C ASP A 68 -42.56 13.03 13.63
N GLN A 69 -41.29 13.22 13.32
CA GLN A 69 -40.84 13.88 12.09
C GLN A 69 -41.34 13.15 10.83
N MET A 70 -41.34 11.80 10.86
CA MET A 70 -41.91 11.00 9.77
C MET A 70 -43.45 11.12 9.69
N ALA A 71 -44.12 11.22 10.82
CA ALA A 71 -45.57 11.46 10.83
C ALA A 71 -45.90 12.80 10.12
N ASP A 72 -45.12 13.85 10.40
CA ASP A 72 -45.28 15.16 9.73
C ASP A 72 -45.11 15.05 8.21
N TRP A 73 -44.16 14.24 7.73
CA TRP A 73 -43.93 14.01 6.30
C TRP A 73 -45.02 13.15 5.63
N GLN A 74 -45.76 12.36 6.41
CA GLN A 74 -46.74 11.37 5.94
C GLN A 74 -48.19 11.76 6.29
N ALA A 75 -48.48 13.06 6.30
CA ALA A 75 -49.84 13.57 6.59
C ALA A 75 -50.41 13.05 7.93
N GLY A 76 -49.59 12.96 8.97
CA GLY A 76 -49.93 12.53 10.30
C GLY A 76 -49.91 11.01 10.52
N GLN A 77 -49.59 10.21 9.53
CA GLN A 77 -49.43 8.75 9.67
C GLN A 77 -48.10 8.41 10.32
N ARG A 78 -48.16 8.12 11.62
CA ARG A 78 -46.97 7.80 12.41
C ARG A 78 -46.53 6.35 12.20
N PRO A 79 -45.25 6.09 11.80
CA PRO A 79 -44.74 4.74 11.66
C PRO A 79 -44.65 4.03 13.02
N ALA A 80 -44.84 2.72 13.02
CA ALA A 80 -44.72 1.91 14.24
C ALA A 80 -43.21 1.76 14.61
N ILE A 81 -42.86 2.00 15.87
CA ILE A 81 -41.53 1.72 16.38
C ILE A 81 -41.47 0.23 16.76
N LEU A 82 -40.64 -0.53 16.01
CA LEU A 82 -40.46 -1.95 16.26
C LEU A 82 -39.59 -2.18 17.49
N ALA A 83 -39.96 -3.17 18.30
CA ALA A 83 -39.21 -3.55 19.48
C ALA A 83 -37.87 -4.20 19.09
N ASN A 84 -36.78 -3.77 19.73
CA ASN A 84 -35.49 -4.41 19.65
C ASN A 84 -35.03 -4.81 21.06
N ALA A 85 -34.69 -6.08 21.25
CA ALA A 85 -34.32 -6.63 22.55
C ALA A 85 -33.03 -5.98 23.12
N SER A 86 -32.14 -5.49 22.26
CA SER A 86 -30.91 -4.75 22.64
C SER A 86 -30.37 -4.00 21.45
N LEU A 87 -30.36 -2.68 21.50
CA LEU A 87 -29.79 -1.84 20.46
C LEU A 87 -28.27 -2.01 20.33
N GLU A 88 -27.57 -2.25 21.43
CA GLU A 88 -26.13 -2.40 21.47
C GLU A 88 -25.66 -3.76 20.93
N LEU A 89 -26.42 -4.83 21.23
CA LEU A 89 -26.06 -6.20 20.86
C LEU A 89 -26.70 -6.67 19.56
N ALA A 90 -27.48 -5.84 18.88
CA ALA A 90 -28.21 -6.23 17.68
C ALA A 90 -27.30 -6.75 16.57
N VAL A 91 -26.16 -6.06 16.32
CA VAL A 91 -25.18 -6.45 15.30
C VAL A 91 -24.50 -7.78 15.67
N ALA A 92 -24.05 -7.93 16.92
CA ALA A 92 -23.38 -9.16 17.38
C ALA A 92 -24.32 -10.37 17.32
N ARG A 93 -25.57 -10.20 17.76
CA ARG A 93 -26.61 -11.25 17.68
C ARG A 93 -26.96 -11.59 16.24
N GLY A 94 -27.09 -10.59 15.38
CA GLY A 94 -27.34 -10.77 13.96
C GLY A 94 -26.22 -11.54 13.27
N ALA A 95 -24.96 -11.20 13.55
CA ALA A 95 -23.79 -11.90 13.03
C ALA A 95 -23.73 -13.36 13.50
N ALA A 96 -23.99 -13.60 14.79
CA ALA A 96 -24.02 -14.95 15.34
C ALA A 96 -25.15 -15.79 14.72
N TRP A 97 -26.33 -15.21 14.56
CA TRP A 97 -27.47 -15.87 13.91
C TRP A 97 -27.19 -16.16 12.44
N TYR A 98 -26.67 -15.20 11.71
CA TYR A 98 -26.27 -15.37 10.29
C TYR A 98 -25.27 -16.50 10.14
N ARG A 99 -24.22 -16.54 10.95
CA ARG A 99 -23.24 -17.63 10.91
C ARG A 99 -23.88 -18.99 11.23
N ALA A 100 -24.77 -19.05 12.22
CA ALA A 100 -25.50 -20.27 12.58
C ALA A 100 -26.45 -20.73 11.46
N SER A 101 -27.10 -19.79 10.76
CA SER A 101 -28.00 -20.11 9.65
C SER A 101 -27.29 -20.71 8.44
N LEU A 102 -26.04 -20.27 8.14
CA LEU A 102 -25.21 -20.85 7.09
C LEU A 102 -24.81 -22.31 7.32
N SER A 103 -24.88 -22.78 8.58
CA SER A 103 -24.48 -24.14 8.98
C SER A 103 -25.67 -25.10 9.14
N ARG A 104 -26.91 -24.62 8.96
CA ARG A 104 -28.13 -25.40 9.14
C ARG A 104 -28.87 -25.59 7.83
N GLU A 105 -29.10 -26.82 7.43
CA GLU A 105 -30.02 -27.15 6.34
C GLU A 105 -31.45 -26.75 6.74
N HIS A 106 -32.21 -26.12 5.84
CA HIS A 106 -33.60 -25.68 6.00
C HIS A 106 -33.85 -24.39 6.82
N VAL A 107 -32.85 -23.57 7.10
CA VAL A 107 -33.11 -22.22 7.62
C VAL A 107 -33.22 -21.25 6.44
N THR A 108 -34.37 -20.56 6.35
CA THR A 108 -34.54 -19.48 5.37
C THR A 108 -33.57 -18.34 5.74
N THR A 109 -32.53 -18.18 4.96
CA THR A 109 -31.64 -17.03 5.05
C THR A 109 -32.29 -15.83 4.38
N ILE A 110 -32.13 -14.64 4.94
CA ILE A 110 -32.49 -13.42 4.24
C ILE A 110 -31.51 -13.27 3.07
N GLU A 111 -32.00 -13.51 1.86
CA GLU A 111 -31.23 -13.22 0.66
C GLU A 111 -31.18 -11.70 0.49
N GLY A 112 -30.04 -11.10 0.81
CA GLY A 112 -29.77 -9.68 0.55
C GLY A 112 -29.30 -9.50 -0.88
N GLY A 113 -29.97 -8.62 -1.63
CA GLY A 113 -29.43 -8.11 -2.89
C GLY A 113 -28.54 -6.88 -2.67
N SER A 114 -27.74 -6.51 -3.67
CA SER A 114 -26.98 -5.27 -3.65
C SER A 114 -27.94 -4.07 -3.50
N GLY A 115 -27.73 -3.23 -2.49
CA GLY A 115 -28.48 -1.96 -2.34
C GLY A 115 -28.14 -0.91 -3.40
N HIS A 116 -27.07 -1.11 -4.15
CA HIS A 116 -26.53 -0.17 -5.12
C HIS A 116 -26.18 -0.88 -6.42
N SER A 117 -26.30 -0.17 -7.54
CA SER A 117 -25.61 -0.54 -8.78
C SER A 117 -24.19 -0.01 -8.77
N PHE A 118 -23.23 -0.79 -9.29
CA PHE A 118 -21.80 -0.41 -9.38
C PHE A 118 -21.35 -0.33 -10.83
N TYR A 119 -20.51 0.65 -11.12
CA TYR A 119 -20.06 0.97 -12.47
C TYR A 119 -18.57 1.22 -12.52
N ILE A 120 -17.96 0.92 -13.67
CA ILE A 120 -16.57 1.25 -13.98
C ILE A 120 -16.54 2.13 -15.23
N GLU A 121 -15.73 3.18 -15.17
CA GLU A 121 -15.50 4.09 -16.28
C GLU A 121 -14.63 3.42 -17.34
N VAL A 122 -15.08 3.48 -18.60
CA VAL A 122 -14.38 2.89 -19.75
C VAL A 122 -14.34 3.90 -20.91
N SER A 123 -13.24 3.86 -21.65
CA SER A 123 -13.13 4.62 -22.91
C SER A 123 -13.86 3.86 -24.02
N TYR A 124 -14.92 4.44 -24.54
CA TYR A 124 -15.74 3.84 -25.58
C TYR A 124 -15.47 4.49 -26.94
N SER A 125 -15.14 3.67 -27.93
CA SER A 125 -15.03 4.11 -29.33
C SER A 125 -16.12 3.44 -30.14
N PRO A 126 -17.16 4.18 -30.61
CA PRO A 126 -18.25 3.60 -31.39
C PRO A 126 -17.74 2.99 -32.70
N LYS A 127 -18.26 1.79 -33.06
CA LYS A 127 -17.94 1.14 -34.34
C LYS A 127 -18.25 2.06 -35.52
N ARG A 128 -17.26 2.34 -36.37
CA ARG A 128 -17.31 3.26 -37.51
C ARG A 128 -18.40 2.91 -38.52
N GLY A 129 -19.36 3.81 -38.69
CA GLY A 129 -20.06 4.01 -39.96
C GLY A 129 -19.16 4.78 -40.94
N LYS A 130 -19.32 4.56 -42.25
CA LYS A 130 -18.46 5.02 -43.37
C LYS A 130 -18.33 6.56 -43.58
N LYS A 131 -18.12 7.37 -42.53
CA LYS A 131 -17.76 8.81 -42.74
C LYS A 131 -16.64 9.19 -41.78
N LYS A 132 -15.48 9.54 -42.35
CA LYS A 132 -14.30 10.11 -41.66
C LYS A 132 -14.67 11.40 -40.94
N ARG A 133 -14.87 11.31 -39.60
CA ARG A 133 -14.70 12.43 -38.67
C ARG A 133 -13.83 11.91 -37.53
N ARG A 134 -12.86 12.70 -37.06
CA ARG A 134 -12.06 12.37 -35.85
C ARG A 134 -13.04 12.04 -34.73
N SER A 135 -13.15 10.74 -34.36
CA SER A 135 -13.96 10.32 -33.24
C SER A 135 -13.16 10.59 -31.97
N SER A 136 -13.60 11.56 -31.18
CA SER A 136 -13.24 11.63 -29.77
C SER A 136 -13.72 10.35 -29.10
N SER A 137 -12.87 9.70 -28.31
CA SER A 137 -13.30 8.62 -27.39
C SER A 137 -14.29 9.23 -26.40
N GLU A 138 -15.49 8.68 -26.33
CA GLU A 138 -16.47 9.09 -25.32
C GLU A 138 -16.25 8.25 -24.05
N THR A 139 -16.26 8.89 -22.90
CA THR A 139 -16.25 8.22 -21.61
C THR A 139 -17.64 7.67 -21.30
N ARG A 140 -17.74 6.39 -21.01
CA ARG A 140 -18.98 5.69 -20.64
C ARG A 140 -18.78 4.92 -19.35
N LEU A 141 -19.87 4.62 -18.65
CA LEU A 141 -19.86 3.77 -17.48
C LEU A 141 -20.46 2.40 -17.85
N VAL A 142 -19.74 1.33 -17.48
CA VAL A 142 -20.22 -0.04 -17.59
C VAL A 142 -20.80 -0.46 -16.25
N CYS A 143 -22.06 -0.89 -16.21
CA CYS A 143 -22.63 -1.53 -15.03
C CYS A 143 -21.93 -2.88 -14.79
N VAL A 144 -21.22 -3.03 -13.69
CA VAL A 144 -20.54 -4.28 -13.33
C VAL A 144 -21.34 -5.14 -12.37
N LEU A 145 -22.21 -4.49 -11.55
CA LEU A 145 -23.12 -5.17 -10.65
C LEU A 145 -24.41 -4.33 -10.51
N ALA A 146 -25.53 -4.88 -10.88
CA ALA A 146 -26.82 -4.20 -10.80
C ALA A 146 -27.38 -4.20 -9.35
N GLN A 147 -28.20 -3.21 -9.05
CA GLN A 147 -28.97 -3.19 -7.81
C GLN A 147 -29.88 -4.45 -7.72
N GLY A 148 -30.00 -5.03 -6.53
CA GLY A 148 -30.72 -6.29 -6.34
C GLY A 148 -29.92 -7.56 -6.69
N SER A 149 -28.70 -7.44 -7.25
CA SER A 149 -27.85 -8.61 -7.53
C SER A 149 -27.59 -9.40 -6.25
N PRO A 150 -27.74 -10.74 -6.27
CA PRO A 150 -27.57 -11.59 -5.09
C PRO A 150 -26.15 -11.54 -4.57
N MET A 151 -25.99 -11.51 -3.25
CA MET A 151 -24.68 -11.58 -2.59
C MET A 151 -24.02 -12.93 -2.86
N GLU A 152 -22.67 -12.95 -2.81
CA GLU A 152 -21.80 -14.11 -3.04
C GLU A 152 -21.88 -14.72 -4.46
N LYS A 153 -22.82 -14.31 -5.30
CA LYS A 153 -22.89 -14.75 -6.70
C LYS A 153 -22.06 -13.83 -7.61
N PRO A 154 -21.12 -14.36 -8.39
CA PRO A 154 -20.40 -13.56 -9.37
C PRO A 154 -21.32 -13.16 -10.53
N THR A 155 -21.28 -11.89 -10.91
CA THR A 155 -21.88 -11.38 -12.14
C THR A 155 -20.78 -11.13 -13.15
N ARG A 156 -20.84 -11.80 -14.29
CA ARG A 156 -19.86 -11.65 -15.37
C ARG A 156 -20.40 -10.74 -16.45
N VAL A 157 -19.63 -9.71 -16.77
CA VAL A 157 -19.93 -8.76 -17.85
C VAL A 157 -19.30 -9.28 -19.13
N THR A 158 -20.13 -9.78 -20.01
CA THR A 158 -19.76 -10.35 -21.32
C THR A 158 -20.23 -9.47 -22.46
N GLY A 159 -19.72 -9.71 -23.65
CA GLY A 159 -20.18 -9.01 -24.88
C GLY A 159 -19.56 -7.62 -25.10
N LEU A 160 -18.75 -7.12 -24.20
CA LEU A 160 -17.95 -5.91 -24.38
C LEU A 160 -16.53 -6.29 -24.82
N ASN A 161 -16.00 -5.58 -25.82
CA ASN A 161 -14.60 -5.73 -26.22
C ASN A 161 -13.73 -4.88 -25.30
N LEU A 162 -13.48 -5.37 -24.09
CA LEU A 162 -12.59 -4.72 -23.14
C LEU A 162 -11.17 -5.25 -23.32
N ALA A 163 -10.19 -4.35 -23.24
CA ALA A 163 -8.77 -4.68 -23.29
C ALA A 163 -8.07 -4.11 -22.07
N LEU A 164 -7.16 -4.89 -21.49
CA LEU A 164 -6.34 -4.51 -20.34
C LEU A 164 -4.87 -4.54 -20.75
N LYS A 165 -4.16 -3.45 -20.52
CA LYS A 165 -2.72 -3.41 -20.74
C LYS A 165 -2.01 -4.33 -19.74
N VAL A 166 -1.10 -5.17 -20.26
CA VAL A 166 -0.32 -6.08 -19.43
C VAL A 166 1.01 -5.46 -19.01
N ASN A 167 1.51 -5.92 -17.86
CA ASN A 167 2.76 -5.47 -17.26
C ASN A 167 2.84 -3.96 -16.99
N MET A 168 1.68 -3.30 -17.03
CA MET A 168 1.54 -1.88 -16.69
C MET A 168 0.42 -1.71 -15.66
N PRO A 169 0.56 -0.75 -14.73
CA PRO A 169 -0.52 -0.41 -13.82
C PRO A 169 -1.67 0.26 -14.59
N VAL A 170 -2.87 -0.21 -14.33
CA VAL A 170 -4.10 0.35 -14.90
C VAL A 170 -5.01 0.80 -13.77
N GLN A 171 -5.55 2.00 -13.90
CA GLN A 171 -6.49 2.58 -12.95
C GLN A 171 -7.88 2.65 -13.57
N PHE A 172 -8.89 2.37 -12.74
CA PHE A 172 -10.30 2.43 -13.11
C PHE A 172 -11.03 3.32 -12.13
N GLN A 173 -11.76 4.30 -12.64
CA GLN A 173 -12.67 5.08 -11.81
C GLN A 173 -13.96 4.29 -11.63
N ALA A 174 -14.33 4.01 -10.38
CA ALA A 174 -15.57 3.33 -10.04
C ALA A 174 -16.64 4.35 -9.59
N TYR A 175 -17.90 3.98 -9.81
CA TYR A 175 -19.07 4.76 -9.39
C TYR A 175 -20.13 3.84 -8.80
N THR A 176 -21.02 4.42 -7.98
CA THR A 176 -22.20 3.74 -7.48
C THR A 176 -23.45 4.58 -7.70
N SER A 177 -24.59 3.93 -7.81
CA SER A 177 -25.89 4.58 -7.93
C SER A 177 -26.98 3.84 -7.15
N THR A 178 -27.86 4.60 -6.49
CA THR A 178 -29.06 4.10 -5.83
C THR A 178 -30.33 4.39 -6.64
N CYS A 179 -30.22 5.19 -7.69
CA CYS A 179 -31.38 5.70 -8.46
C CYS A 179 -31.63 4.89 -9.74
N ARG A 180 -30.68 4.04 -10.15
CA ARG A 180 -30.73 3.31 -11.41
C ARG A 180 -31.12 1.85 -11.21
N GLU A 181 -32.43 1.65 -10.99
CA GLU A 181 -32.99 0.33 -10.67
C GLU A 181 -33.14 -0.61 -11.89
N GLY A 182 -33.04 -0.08 -13.12
CA GLY A 182 -33.27 -0.85 -14.35
C GLY A 182 -32.00 -1.34 -15.06
N ASP A 183 -30.82 -0.86 -14.68
CA ASP A 183 -29.57 -1.21 -15.34
C ASP A 183 -29.17 -2.66 -15.02
N GLN A 184 -28.56 -3.33 -15.99
CA GLN A 184 -28.08 -4.71 -15.84
C GLN A 184 -26.56 -4.80 -16.05
N GLY A 185 -25.96 -5.87 -15.58
CA GLY A 185 -24.53 -6.11 -15.79
C GLY A 185 -24.17 -6.11 -17.27
N GLY A 186 -23.26 -5.22 -17.70
CA GLY A 186 -22.85 -5.00 -19.07
C GLY A 186 -23.48 -3.79 -19.76
N ASP A 187 -24.47 -3.14 -19.17
CA ASP A 187 -25.05 -1.93 -19.75
C ASP A 187 -24.05 -0.79 -19.78
N LEU A 188 -23.99 -0.13 -20.94
CA LEU A 188 -23.18 1.07 -21.17
C LEU A 188 -24.04 2.33 -21.01
N VAL A 189 -23.79 3.09 -19.97
CA VAL A 189 -24.55 4.30 -19.63
C VAL A 189 -23.71 5.56 -19.75
N VAL A 190 -24.37 6.67 -20.03
CA VAL A 190 -23.75 8.00 -20.03
C VAL A 190 -23.68 8.50 -18.60
N LYS A 191 -22.51 8.99 -18.21
CA LYS A 191 -22.32 9.61 -16.90
C LYS A 191 -23.11 10.91 -16.79
N ASN A 192 -23.86 11.08 -15.72
CA ASN A 192 -24.39 12.36 -15.27
C ASN A 192 -24.03 12.55 -13.78
N GLU A 193 -23.96 13.77 -13.31
CA GLU A 193 -23.50 14.08 -11.95
C GLU A 193 -24.56 13.80 -10.87
N HIS A 194 -25.83 13.66 -11.25
CA HIS A 194 -26.93 13.51 -10.31
C HIS A 194 -27.19 12.05 -9.92
N ASP A 195 -26.91 11.10 -10.82
CA ASP A 195 -27.24 9.69 -10.62
C ASP A 195 -26.06 8.86 -10.07
N PHE A 196 -24.84 9.40 -10.15
CA PHE A 196 -23.64 8.62 -9.84
C PHE A 196 -22.78 9.25 -8.76
N HIS A 197 -22.48 8.48 -7.73
CA HIS A 197 -21.51 8.84 -6.70
C HIS A 197 -20.14 8.23 -7.02
N LYS A 198 -19.12 9.06 -7.04
CA LYS A 198 -17.74 8.66 -7.30
C LYS A 198 -17.19 7.83 -6.13
N LEU A 199 -16.64 6.66 -6.42
CA LEU A 199 -15.93 5.80 -5.47
C LEU A 199 -14.41 6.02 -5.57
N PRO A 200 -13.63 5.57 -4.58
CA PRO A 200 -12.17 5.54 -4.72
C PRO A 200 -11.73 4.81 -5.99
N VAL A 201 -10.61 5.25 -6.56
CA VAL A 201 -10.03 4.65 -7.76
C VAL A 201 -9.66 3.21 -7.48
N MET A 202 -10.08 2.30 -8.35
CA MET A 202 -9.63 0.91 -8.36
C MET A 202 -8.40 0.78 -9.26
N GLN A 203 -7.46 -0.05 -8.87
CA GLN A 203 -6.25 -0.29 -9.65
C GLN A 203 -5.90 -1.76 -9.73
N THR A 204 -5.20 -2.13 -10.79
CA THR A 204 -4.63 -3.46 -10.97
C THR A 204 -3.40 -3.39 -11.85
N MET A 205 -2.59 -4.44 -11.83
CA MET A 205 -1.56 -4.68 -12.81
C MET A 205 -1.71 -6.11 -13.33
N ALA A 206 -2.05 -6.24 -14.62
CA ALA A 206 -2.14 -7.52 -15.29
C ALA A 206 -0.73 -8.03 -15.59
N GLN A 207 -0.14 -8.78 -14.65
CA GLN A 207 1.15 -9.43 -14.87
C GLN A 207 0.95 -10.71 -15.67
N LEU A 208 1.75 -10.87 -16.72
CA LEU A 208 1.84 -12.14 -17.42
C LEU A 208 2.85 -13.05 -16.71
N PRO A 209 2.61 -14.36 -16.65
CA PRO A 209 3.58 -15.32 -16.14
C PRO A 209 4.87 -15.27 -16.93
N ILE A 210 5.97 -15.63 -16.28
CA ILE A 210 7.28 -15.78 -16.94
C ILE A 210 7.16 -16.83 -18.06
N GLY A 211 7.61 -16.49 -19.26
CA GLY A 211 7.52 -17.35 -20.43
C GLY A 211 6.22 -17.21 -21.24
N ALA A 212 5.28 -16.38 -20.83
CA ALA A 212 4.12 -16.05 -21.66
C ALA A 212 4.53 -15.05 -22.76
N GLU A 213 4.07 -15.29 -23.98
CA GLU A 213 4.26 -14.35 -25.08
C GLU A 213 3.48 -13.05 -24.82
N LEU A 214 4.16 -11.91 -25.04
CA LEU A 214 3.49 -10.61 -25.00
C LEU A 214 2.54 -10.49 -26.19
N PRO A 215 1.26 -10.16 -25.97
CA PRO A 215 0.32 -9.94 -27.06
C PRO A 215 0.77 -8.78 -27.95
N GLU A 216 0.48 -8.82 -29.24
CA GLU A 216 0.67 -7.69 -30.14
C GLU A 216 -0.05 -6.46 -29.61
N GLY A 217 0.69 -5.35 -29.41
CA GLY A 217 0.17 -4.10 -28.82
C GLY A 217 0.11 -4.05 -27.29
N GLY A 218 0.51 -5.13 -26.57
CA GLY A 218 0.57 -5.16 -25.11
C GLY A 218 -0.79 -5.19 -24.40
N ASP A 219 -1.86 -5.53 -25.12
CA ASP A 219 -3.23 -5.58 -24.60
C ASP A 219 -3.77 -7.02 -24.55
N VAL A 220 -4.41 -7.40 -23.43
CA VAL A 220 -5.13 -8.67 -23.29
C VAL A 220 -6.63 -8.39 -23.29
N ALA A 221 -7.38 -9.12 -24.11
CA ALA A 221 -8.84 -9.09 -24.07
C ALA A 221 -9.35 -9.67 -22.75
N ILE A 222 -10.21 -8.92 -22.05
CA ILE A 222 -10.76 -9.28 -20.75
C ILE A 222 -12.27 -9.20 -20.69
N GLU A 223 -12.85 -9.91 -19.75
CA GLU A 223 -14.20 -9.72 -19.21
C GLU A 223 -14.09 -9.25 -17.77
N LEU A 224 -15.08 -8.47 -17.32
CA LEU A 224 -15.17 -8.09 -15.90
C LEU A 224 -16.07 -9.08 -15.17
N GLU A 225 -15.66 -9.44 -13.96
CA GLU A 225 -16.45 -10.26 -13.05
C GLU A 225 -16.57 -9.52 -11.72
N ALA A 226 -17.79 -9.20 -11.32
CA ALA A 226 -18.07 -8.49 -10.07
C ALA A 226 -18.84 -9.38 -9.09
N ARG A 227 -18.51 -9.30 -7.81
CA ARG A 227 -19.20 -9.99 -6.73
C ARG A 227 -19.27 -9.11 -5.48
N LEU A 228 -20.44 -9.05 -4.87
CA LEU A 228 -20.61 -8.48 -3.55
C LEU A 228 -20.57 -9.61 -2.53
N ASN A 229 -19.69 -9.53 -1.54
CA ASN A 229 -19.66 -10.54 -0.49
C ASN A 229 -20.72 -10.25 0.58
N SER A 230 -20.91 -11.21 1.51
CA SER A 230 -21.85 -11.11 2.63
C SER A 230 -21.59 -9.93 3.59
N LEU A 231 -20.40 -9.33 3.54
CA LEU A 231 -20.02 -8.13 4.30
C LEU A 231 -20.29 -6.83 3.52
N GLY A 232 -20.87 -6.91 2.32
CA GLY A 232 -21.11 -5.74 1.48
C GLY A 232 -19.85 -5.22 0.75
N LEU A 233 -18.74 -5.99 0.72
CA LEU A 233 -17.53 -5.60 0.01
C LEU A 233 -17.61 -6.02 -1.46
N LEU A 234 -17.51 -5.04 -2.35
CA LEU A 234 -17.41 -5.26 -3.78
C LEU A 234 -16.03 -5.81 -4.16
N ARG A 235 -16.03 -6.92 -4.88
CA ARG A 235 -14.84 -7.47 -5.54
C ARG A 235 -15.06 -7.43 -7.04
N VAL A 236 -14.11 -6.87 -7.77
CA VAL A 236 -14.13 -6.87 -9.23
C VAL A 236 -12.83 -7.49 -9.73
N ASN A 237 -12.95 -8.38 -10.68
CA ASN A 237 -11.85 -9.08 -11.33
C ASN A 237 -11.86 -8.79 -12.83
N CYS A 238 -10.67 -8.67 -13.42
CA CYS A 238 -10.46 -8.77 -14.86
C CYS A 238 -10.09 -10.21 -15.18
N VAL A 239 -10.86 -10.88 -16.00
CA VAL A 239 -10.65 -12.29 -16.41
C VAL A 239 -10.23 -12.32 -17.87
N SER A 240 -9.09 -12.95 -18.20
CA SER A 240 -8.67 -13.08 -19.60
C SER A 240 -9.66 -13.91 -20.42
N VAL A 241 -10.02 -13.42 -21.60
CA VAL A 241 -10.90 -14.13 -22.53
C VAL A 241 -10.20 -15.34 -23.13
N ARG A 242 -8.90 -15.20 -23.44
CA ARG A 242 -8.07 -16.30 -23.94
C ARG A 242 -7.24 -16.90 -22.80
N ARG A 243 -6.95 -18.19 -22.92
CA ARG A 243 -6.04 -18.88 -22.01
C ARG A 243 -4.61 -18.37 -22.21
N ILE A 244 -3.93 -18.14 -21.09
CA ILE A 244 -2.52 -17.73 -21.06
C ILE A 244 -1.78 -18.84 -20.29
N LEU A 245 -0.87 -19.54 -20.95
CA LEU A 245 -0.24 -20.76 -20.41
C LEU A 245 -1.29 -21.76 -19.87
N GLU A 246 -2.26 -22.12 -20.76
CA GLU A 246 -3.33 -23.10 -20.53
C GLU A 246 -4.44 -22.72 -19.54
N GLU A 247 -4.36 -21.57 -18.86
CA GLU A 247 -5.36 -21.11 -17.89
C GLU A 247 -5.92 -19.71 -18.23
N ASN A 248 -7.17 -19.47 -17.85
CA ASN A 248 -7.70 -18.11 -17.82
C ASN A 248 -7.11 -17.38 -16.63
N ARG A 249 -6.45 -16.24 -16.87
CA ARG A 249 -5.86 -15.43 -15.82
C ARG A 249 -6.90 -14.49 -15.24
N VAL A 250 -6.82 -14.31 -13.92
CA VAL A 250 -7.69 -13.43 -13.14
C VAL A 250 -6.84 -12.38 -12.44
N TRP A 251 -7.11 -11.11 -12.74
CA TRP A 251 -6.46 -9.98 -12.07
C TRP A 251 -7.51 -9.22 -11.28
N ARG A 252 -7.29 -9.11 -9.97
CA ARG A 252 -8.19 -8.43 -9.07
C ARG A 252 -8.02 -6.93 -9.16
N LEU A 253 -9.13 -6.19 -9.19
CA LEU A 253 -9.15 -4.74 -9.00
C LEU A 253 -9.20 -4.43 -7.50
N GLU A 254 -8.23 -3.66 -7.03
CA GLU A 254 -8.14 -3.28 -5.62
C GLU A 254 -8.44 -1.79 -5.45
N PHE A 255 -9.20 -1.43 -4.41
CA PHE A 255 -9.46 -0.04 -4.08
C PHE A 255 -8.21 0.62 -3.49
N ASN A 256 -7.84 1.77 -4.02
CA ASN A 256 -6.77 2.59 -3.43
C ASN A 256 -7.35 3.51 -2.35
N LEU A 257 -7.43 3.02 -1.12
CA LEU A 257 -7.94 3.80 0.02
C LEU A 257 -7.02 4.97 0.41
N ARG A 258 -5.76 4.97 -0.02
CA ARG A 258 -4.79 6.01 0.34
C ARG A 258 -4.84 7.24 -0.57
N GLN A 259 -5.45 7.14 -1.75
CA GLN A 259 -5.68 8.29 -2.66
C GLN A 259 -7.04 8.97 -2.45
N GLY A 260 -7.89 8.45 -1.57
CA GLY A 260 -9.10 9.10 -1.13
C GLY A 260 -8.77 10.32 -0.27
N GLY A 261 -8.26 11.37 -0.89
CA GLY A 261 -8.34 12.72 -0.34
C GLY A 261 -9.80 13.03 -0.07
N GLY A 262 -10.09 13.63 1.10
CA GLY A 262 -11.44 13.96 1.53
C GLY A 262 -12.25 14.73 0.47
N PRO A 263 -13.57 14.85 0.62
CA PRO A 263 -14.46 15.52 -0.32
C PRO A 263 -14.07 16.99 -0.45
N GLY A 264 -13.49 17.35 -1.58
CA GLY A 264 -13.00 18.72 -1.86
C GLY A 264 -11.92 18.79 -2.94
N ALA A 265 -11.51 17.66 -3.54
CA ALA A 265 -10.75 17.72 -4.78
C ALA A 265 -11.75 18.02 -5.91
N ALA A 266 -11.86 19.31 -6.23
CA ALA A 266 -12.54 19.80 -7.42
C ALA A 266 -11.96 19.12 -8.67
N ASP A 267 -12.87 18.73 -9.54
CA ASP A 267 -12.78 18.72 -11.01
C ASP A 267 -11.35 18.85 -11.56
N GLU A 268 -10.66 17.71 -11.73
CA GLU A 268 -9.62 17.60 -12.73
C GLU A 268 -9.87 16.33 -13.54
N THR A 269 -10.41 16.54 -14.71
CA THR A 269 -10.43 15.66 -15.87
C THR A 269 -9.00 15.36 -16.29
N ALA A 270 -8.39 14.45 -15.68
CA ALA A 270 -7.22 13.60 -15.92
C ALA A 270 -6.67 13.21 -14.54
N ALA A 271 -6.30 11.94 -14.31
CA ALA A 271 -5.43 11.65 -13.17
C ALA A 271 -4.25 12.62 -13.25
N PRO A 272 -3.89 13.35 -12.18
CA PRO A 272 -2.74 14.24 -12.26
C PRO A 272 -1.56 13.39 -12.73
N ALA A 273 -0.97 13.77 -13.85
CA ALA A 273 0.28 13.20 -14.29
C ALA A 273 1.20 13.35 -13.10
N LEU A 274 1.63 12.22 -12.51
CA LEU A 274 2.52 12.23 -11.37
C LEU A 274 3.74 13.03 -11.81
N ASP A 275 3.95 14.20 -11.19
CA ASP A 275 5.09 15.06 -11.53
C ASP A 275 6.38 14.28 -11.32
N THR A 276 6.95 13.81 -12.41
CA THR A 276 8.23 13.06 -12.41
C THR A 276 9.42 14.01 -12.17
N GLY A 277 9.21 15.33 -12.22
CA GLY A 277 10.29 16.31 -12.17
C GLY A 277 11.21 16.28 -13.40
N VAL A 278 10.83 15.53 -14.45
CA VAL A 278 11.58 15.33 -15.69
C VAL A 278 10.63 15.54 -16.87
N SER A 279 11.12 16.11 -17.98
CA SER A 279 10.27 16.30 -19.17
C SER A 279 9.80 14.95 -19.74
N SER A 280 8.66 14.94 -20.43
CA SER A 280 8.15 13.73 -21.08
C SER A 280 9.12 13.18 -22.12
N GLU A 281 9.87 14.06 -22.80
CA GLU A 281 10.89 13.67 -23.79
C GLU A 281 12.07 12.97 -23.11
N ASP A 282 12.58 13.51 -22.00
CA ASP A 282 13.68 12.91 -21.26
C ASP A 282 13.26 11.60 -20.56
N LEU A 283 12.00 11.49 -20.12
CA LEU A 283 11.47 10.25 -19.58
C LEU A 283 11.44 9.16 -20.66
N GLU A 284 10.91 9.45 -21.84
CA GLU A 284 10.88 8.50 -22.95
C GLU A 284 12.28 8.16 -23.46
N ALA A 285 13.20 9.12 -23.52
CA ALA A 285 14.60 8.88 -23.84
C ALA A 285 15.28 7.98 -22.78
N SER A 286 14.94 8.15 -21.50
CA SER A 286 15.42 7.28 -20.41
C SER A 286 14.91 5.84 -20.56
N LYS A 287 13.64 5.67 -20.90
CA LYS A 287 13.04 4.35 -21.18
C LYS A 287 13.67 3.70 -22.41
N ALA A 288 13.90 4.46 -23.48
CA ALA A 288 14.58 3.98 -24.69
C ALA A 288 16.00 3.49 -24.38
N TRP A 289 16.77 4.22 -23.55
CA TRP A 289 18.10 3.78 -23.13
C TRP A 289 18.08 2.43 -22.38
N ILE A 290 17.07 2.20 -21.52
CA ILE A 290 16.88 0.90 -20.86
C ILE A 290 16.62 -0.19 -21.91
N ALA A 291 15.78 0.10 -22.90
CA ALA A 291 15.49 -0.83 -23.99
C ALA A 291 16.71 -1.13 -24.85
N ASP A 292 17.53 -0.13 -25.16
CA ASP A 292 18.78 -0.29 -25.92
C ASP A 292 19.87 -1.04 -25.13
N THR A 293 19.77 -1.04 -23.79
CA THR A 293 20.70 -1.80 -22.92
C THR A 293 20.32 -3.27 -22.83
N PHE A 294 19.02 -3.61 -22.71
CA PHE A 294 18.57 -4.96 -22.43
C PHE A 294 17.72 -5.59 -23.55
N GLY A 295 17.48 -4.86 -24.62
CA GLY A 295 16.67 -5.31 -25.76
C GLY A 295 17.27 -6.48 -26.55
N PRO A 296 16.60 -6.91 -27.65
CA PRO A 296 17.08 -8.02 -28.49
C PRO A 296 18.50 -7.80 -29.03
N ASP A 297 18.81 -6.57 -29.43
CA ASP A 297 20.11 -6.15 -29.96
C ASP A 297 20.70 -5.04 -29.08
N PRO A 298 21.36 -5.39 -27.95
CA PRO A 298 21.90 -4.40 -27.03
C PRO A 298 22.94 -3.49 -27.72
N ALA A 299 22.61 -2.19 -27.78
CA ALA A 299 23.48 -1.19 -28.41
C ALA A 299 24.31 -0.42 -27.36
N GLU A 300 23.84 -0.38 -26.10
CA GLU A 300 24.45 0.43 -25.05
C GLU A 300 25.05 -0.43 -23.94
N PRO A 301 26.23 -0.05 -23.41
CA PRO A 301 26.92 -0.82 -22.39
C PRO A 301 26.18 -0.78 -21.06
N ALA A 302 25.82 -1.95 -20.51
CA ALA A 302 25.06 -2.09 -19.26
C ALA A 302 25.70 -1.36 -18.07
N SER A 303 27.04 -1.33 -17.99
CA SER A 303 27.77 -0.63 -16.92
C SER A 303 27.56 0.88 -16.88
N LYS A 304 27.08 1.49 -17.97
CA LYS A 304 26.83 2.93 -18.06
C LYS A 304 25.37 3.32 -17.77
N LEU A 305 24.46 2.36 -17.57
CA LEU A 305 23.01 2.59 -17.45
C LEU A 305 22.66 3.76 -16.51
N LEU A 306 22.99 3.66 -15.22
CA LEU A 306 22.60 4.70 -14.25
C LEU A 306 23.24 6.07 -14.55
N LYS A 307 24.47 6.11 -15.08
CA LYS A 307 25.11 7.38 -15.48
C LYS A 307 24.44 7.99 -16.71
N ALA A 308 23.99 7.16 -17.65
CA ALA A 308 23.24 7.64 -18.80
C ALA A 308 21.89 8.22 -18.42
N LEU A 309 21.18 7.56 -17.50
CA LEU A 309 19.91 8.07 -16.97
C LEU A 309 20.09 9.39 -16.22
N GLU A 310 21.17 9.58 -15.43
CA GLU A 310 21.49 10.86 -14.79
C GLU A 310 21.72 11.97 -15.85
N ARG A 311 22.41 11.65 -16.93
CA ARG A 311 22.67 12.60 -18.02
C ARG A 311 21.38 12.98 -18.78
N ILE A 312 20.53 11.99 -19.09
CA ILE A 312 19.27 12.20 -19.83
C ILE A 312 18.26 12.97 -18.99
N SER A 313 18.08 12.59 -17.72
CA SER A 313 17.15 13.26 -16.81
C SER A 313 17.62 14.63 -16.33
N HIS A 314 18.88 15.02 -16.60
CA HIS A 314 19.53 16.22 -16.06
C HIS A 314 19.53 16.32 -14.52
N LEU A 315 19.30 15.19 -13.83
CA LEU A 315 19.24 15.10 -12.37
C LEU A 315 20.25 14.08 -11.85
N ASN A 316 20.89 14.39 -10.73
CA ASN A 316 21.65 13.38 -10.00
C ASN A 316 20.67 12.32 -9.44
N ARG A 317 21.08 11.04 -9.40
CA ARG A 317 20.21 9.94 -8.88
C ARG A 317 19.72 10.14 -7.44
N ARG A 318 20.32 11.04 -6.67
CA ARG A 318 19.85 11.42 -5.32
C ARG A 318 18.67 12.37 -5.37
N GLU A 319 18.46 13.04 -6.50
CA GLU A 319 17.37 13.99 -6.74
C GLU A 319 16.15 13.34 -7.42
N TRP A 320 16.30 12.08 -7.87
CA TRP A 320 15.20 11.35 -8.46
C TRP A 320 14.05 11.14 -7.46
N ASN A 321 12.85 11.55 -7.84
CA ASN A 321 11.64 11.38 -7.05
C ASN A 321 10.99 10.01 -7.28
N VAL A 322 10.05 9.66 -6.40
CA VAL A 322 9.35 8.36 -6.46
C VAL A 322 8.63 8.16 -7.80
N PRO A 323 7.84 9.11 -8.34
CA PRO A 323 7.17 8.94 -9.63
C PRO A 323 8.13 8.60 -10.78
N PHE A 324 9.22 9.34 -10.92
CA PHE A 324 10.19 9.12 -11.99
C PHE A 324 10.81 7.72 -11.95
N ILE A 325 11.32 7.31 -10.79
CA ILE A 325 11.98 5.99 -10.68
C ILE A 325 10.99 4.83 -10.85
N ARG A 326 9.70 5.01 -10.50
CA ARG A 326 8.67 3.99 -10.74
C ARG A 326 8.26 3.88 -12.21
N GLU A 327 8.28 4.99 -12.94
CA GLU A 327 8.12 4.96 -14.41
C GLU A 327 9.25 4.20 -15.09
N LEU A 328 10.49 4.41 -14.66
CA LEU A 328 11.65 3.66 -15.19
C LEU A 328 11.55 2.16 -14.85
N TRP A 329 11.05 1.83 -13.65
CA TRP A 329 10.87 0.43 -13.25
C TRP A 329 9.95 -0.34 -14.19
N GLN A 330 8.87 0.25 -14.65
CA GLN A 330 7.91 -0.42 -15.52
C GLN A 330 8.58 -0.93 -16.80
N THR A 331 9.41 -0.10 -17.43
CA THR A 331 10.18 -0.52 -18.61
C THR A 331 11.27 -1.53 -18.22
N HIS A 332 11.99 -1.29 -17.13
CA HIS A 332 13.08 -2.14 -16.68
C HIS A 332 12.65 -3.57 -16.33
N ALA A 333 11.49 -3.72 -15.68
CA ALA A 333 10.92 -5.01 -15.30
C ALA A 333 10.64 -5.92 -16.50
N SER A 334 10.29 -5.37 -17.67
CA SER A 334 10.03 -6.15 -18.88
C SER A 334 11.27 -6.88 -19.40
N TYR A 335 12.46 -6.46 -18.97
CA TYR A 335 13.75 -7.07 -19.34
C TYR A 335 14.32 -7.99 -18.25
N LEU A 336 13.51 -8.49 -17.33
CA LEU A 336 13.95 -9.38 -16.25
C LEU A 336 14.75 -10.60 -16.75
N THR A 337 14.28 -11.27 -17.80
CA THR A 337 14.93 -12.45 -18.37
C THR A 337 16.19 -12.12 -19.15
N ARG A 338 16.33 -10.88 -19.59
CA ARG A 338 17.50 -10.40 -20.36
C ARG A 338 18.68 -10.01 -19.48
N ARG A 339 18.54 -10.05 -18.16
CA ARG A 339 19.66 -9.86 -17.23
C ARG A 339 20.76 -10.93 -17.38
N ASP A 340 20.41 -12.11 -17.91
CA ASP A 340 21.31 -13.25 -18.09
C ASP A 340 22.30 -13.13 -19.26
N LEU A 341 22.20 -12.07 -20.07
CA LEU A 341 23.07 -11.85 -21.24
C LEU A 341 24.57 -11.88 -20.90
N SER A 342 24.96 -11.29 -19.78
CA SER A 342 26.32 -11.32 -19.26
C SER A 342 26.33 -10.95 -17.75
N PRO A 343 27.45 -11.23 -17.04
CA PRO A 343 27.60 -10.77 -15.65
C PRO A 343 27.41 -9.26 -15.48
N GLU A 344 27.81 -8.45 -16.45
CA GLU A 344 27.67 -6.99 -16.43
C GLU A 344 26.21 -6.57 -16.61
N HIS A 345 25.43 -7.28 -17.45
CA HIS A 345 24.00 -7.03 -17.60
C HIS A 345 23.26 -7.38 -16.32
N GLU A 346 23.54 -8.54 -15.72
CA GLU A 346 22.90 -8.91 -14.45
C GLU A 346 23.24 -7.92 -13.33
N LEU A 347 24.50 -7.53 -13.20
CA LEU A 347 24.94 -6.54 -12.23
C LEU A 347 24.19 -5.20 -12.40
N ALA A 348 24.13 -4.71 -13.65
CA ALA A 348 23.46 -3.45 -13.96
C ALA A 348 21.95 -3.54 -13.73
N TRP A 349 21.34 -4.66 -14.12
CA TRP A 349 19.89 -4.88 -13.91
C TRP A 349 19.53 -4.88 -12.43
N LEU A 350 20.24 -5.67 -11.60
CA LEU A 350 20.02 -5.73 -10.15
C LEU A 350 20.23 -4.38 -9.47
N ASN A 351 21.26 -3.63 -9.88
CA ASN A 351 21.55 -2.32 -9.33
C ASN A 351 20.46 -1.31 -9.66
N ALA A 352 20.02 -1.25 -10.93
CA ALA A 352 18.94 -0.37 -11.37
C ALA A 352 17.62 -0.74 -10.70
N ALA A 353 17.25 -2.02 -10.62
CA ALA A 353 16.07 -2.51 -9.95
C ALA A 353 15.99 -2.03 -8.48
N GLY A 354 17.10 -2.18 -7.73
CA GLY A 354 17.19 -1.69 -6.36
C GLY A 354 17.05 -0.18 -6.24
N PHE A 355 17.60 0.59 -7.19
CA PHE A 355 17.43 2.05 -7.23
C PHE A 355 16.01 2.47 -7.57
N PHE A 356 15.38 1.82 -8.53
CA PHE A 356 14.04 2.19 -9.00
C PHE A 356 12.95 1.85 -8.00
N LEU A 357 13.15 0.82 -7.18
CA LEU A 357 12.13 0.37 -6.23
C LEU A 357 12.38 0.75 -4.77
N ARG A 358 13.56 1.29 -4.43
CA ARG A 358 13.83 1.69 -3.03
C ARG A 358 12.81 2.73 -2.53
N PRO A 359 12.37 2.67 -1.27
CA PRO A 359 12.64 1.66 -0.25
C PRO A 359 11.67 0.46 -0.30
N GLY A 360 10.94 0.25 -1.38
CA GLY A 360 9.92 -0.78 -1.56
C GLY A 360 8.51 -0.32 -1.23
N TYR A 361 8.35 0.93 -0.80
CA TYR A 361 7.07 1.56 -0.46
C TYR A 361 7.09 3.06 -0.80
N GLY A 362 5.91 3.70 -0.75
CA GLY A 362 5.75 5.14 -0.99
C GLY A 362 5.04 5.48 -2.30
N HIS A 363 4.79 4.48 -3.15
CA HIS A 363 3.97 4.60 -4.34
C HIS A 363 2.82 3.58 -4.27
N ALA A 364 1.64 3.97 -4.79
CA ALA A 364 0.44 3.14 -4.70
C ALA A 364 0.59 1.74 -5.34
N LEU A 365 1.48 1.62 -6.33
CA LEU A 365 1.72 0.38 -7.08
C LEU A 365 2.91 -0.43 -6.55
N ASP A 366 3.59 0.01 -5.50
CA ASP A 366 4.73 -0.71 -4.95
C ASP A 366 4.42 -2.17 -4.58
N PRO A 367 3.25 -2.53 -4.02
CA PRO A 367 2.92 -3.92 -3.77
C PRO A 367 2.95 -4.81 -5.03
N TYR A 368 2.55 -4.25 -6.18
CA TYR A 368 2.61 -4.96 -7.46
C TYR A 368 4.04 -5.04 -8.01
N PHE A 369 4.79 -3.96 -7.90
CA PHE A 369 6.19 -3.90 -8.34
C PHE A 369 7.07 -4.85 -7.55
N ILE A 370 6.91 -4.92 -6.23
CA ILE A 370 7.63 -5.85 -5.37
C ILE A 370 7.25 -7.31 -5.68
N ARG A 371 5.98 -7.59 -5.94
CA ARG A 371 5.55 -8.92 -6.38
C ARG A 371 6.20 -9.32 -7.71
N SER A 372 6.33 -8.41 -8.67
CA SER A 372 7.04 -8.70 -9.92
C SER A 372 8.54 -8.87 -9.72
N LEU A 373 9.14 -8.09 -8.82
CA LEU A 373 10.55 -8.23 -8.47
C LEU A 373 10.84 -9.59 -7.82
N TRP A 374 9.87 -10.18 -7.11
CA TRP A 374 10.05 -11.47 -6.42
C TRP A 374 10.47 -12.61 -7.35
N ALA A 375 10.18 -12.49 -8.65
CA ALA A 375 10.68 -13.41 -9.67
C ALA A 375 12.22 -13.51 -9.71
N VAL A 376 12.96 -12.50 -9.24
CA VAL A 376 14.43 -12.57 -9.09
C VAL A 376 14.85 -13.59 -8.04
N TYR A 377 14.06 -13.74 -6.95
CA TYR A 377 14.28 -14.78 -5.95
C TYR A 377 13.97 -16.17 -6.51
N GLU A 378 12.88 -16.30 -7.25
CA GLU A 378 12.42 -17.57 -7.83
C GLU A 378 13.35 -18.10 -8.93
N LEU A 379 13.92 -17.20 -9.74
CA LEU A 379 14.82 -17.55 -10.84
C LEU A 379 16.30 -17.68 -10.42
N ASP A 380 16.64 -17.18 -9.22
CA ASP A 380 18.02 -17.06 -8.72
C ASP A 380 18.95 -16.20 -9.63
N LEU A 381 20.21 -16.12 -9.31
CA LEU A 381 21.23 -15.42 -10.09
C LEU A 381 21.67 -16.26 -11.29
N ALA A 382 21.64 -15.69 -12.49
CA ALA A 382 22.16 -16.32 -13.69
C ALA A 382 23.71 -16.47 -13.62
N HIS A 383 24.39 -15.49 -13.02
CA HIS A 383 25.85 -15.47 -12.86
C HIS A 383 26.26 -15.53 -11.38
N ALA A 384 25.74 -16.52 -10.64
CA ALA A 384 25.94 -16.69 -9.19
C ALA A 384 27.42 -16.83 -8.77
N ASN A 385 28.31 -17.24 -9.67
CA ASN A 385 29.76 -17.32 -9.40
C ASN A 385 30.43 -15.94 -9.40
N ASN A 386 29.83 -14.91 -9.98
CA ASN A 386 30.37 -13.56 -9.97
C ASN A 386 30.12 -12.92 -8.59
N LYS A 387 31.20 -12.49 -7.93
CA LYS A 387 31.14 -11.88 -6.59
C LYS A 387 30.31 -10.59 -6.58
N ALA A 388 30.49 -9.72 -7.58
CA ALA A 388 29.78 -8.45 -7.65
C ALA A 388 28.27 -8.65 -7.84
N ASN A 389 27.85 -9.67 -8.61
CA ASN A 389 26.43 -9.98 -8.80
C ASN A 389 25.81 -10.48 -7.47
N ARG A 390 26.51 -11.33 -6.72
CA ARG A 390 26.04 -11.75 -5.39
C ARG A 390 25.90 -10.58 -4.42
N GLU A 391 26.91 -9.71 -4.35
CA GLU A 391 26.84 -8.51 -3.49
C GLU A 391 25.68 -7.60 -3.89
N GLN A 392 25.46 -7.43 -5.19
CA GLN A 392 24.36 -6.61 -5.69
C GLN A 392 22.98 -7.23 -5.45
N TYR A 393 22.87 -8.55 -5.46
CA TYR A 393 21.65 -9.29 -5.09
C TYR A 393 21.22 -8.99 -3.63
N PHE A 394 22.16 -9.06 -2.69
CA PHE A 394 21.86 -8.70 -1.29
C PHE A 394 21.52 -7.22 -1.12
N LEU A 395 22.22 -6.36 -1.85
CA LEU A 395 21.96 -4.93 -1.83
C LEU A 395 20.58 -4.59 -2.41
N LEU A 396 20.13 -5.30 -3.45
CA LEU A 396 18.79 -5.19 -4.00
C LEU A 396 17.74 -5.45 -2.92
N TRP A 397 17.79 -6.62 -2.25
CA TRP A 397 16.82 -7.00 -1.22
C TRP A 397 16.85 -6.08 -0.01
N ARG A 398 18.02 -5.62 0.40
CA ARG A 398 18.17 -4.60 1.43
C ARG A 398 17.47 -3.29 1.06
N ARG A 399 17.61 -2.84 -0.18
CA ARG A 399 17.01 -1.60 -0.68
C ARG A 399 15.49 -1.62 -0.70
N VAL A 400 14.91 -2.76 -1.01
CA VAL A 400 13.46 -2.91 -1.13
C VAL A 400 12.81 -3.58 0.08
N ALA A 401 13.56 -3.77 1.16
CA ALA A 401 13.14 -4.49 2.36
C ALA A 401 11.79 -4.03 2.90
N GLY A 402 11.49 -2.73 2.84
CA GLY A 402 10.22 -2.18 3.33
C GLY A 402 8.98 -2.53 2.50
N GLY A 403 9.18 -3.05 1.29
CA GLY A 403 8.08 -3.55 0.45
C GLY A 403 7.86 -5.06 0.53
N LEU A 404 8.83 -5.80 1.10
CA LEU A 404 8.70 -7.25 1.28
C LEU A 404 7.79 -7.57 2.46
N ASP A 405 6.88 -8.51 2.27
CA ASP A 405 6.05 -9.01 3.37
C ASP A 405 6.81 -9.97 4.31
N ALA A 406 6.17 -10.40 5.41
CA ALA A 406 6.79 -11.28 6.39
C ALA A 406 7.19 -12.65 5.82
N ALA A 407 6.43 -13.19 4.87
CA ALA A 407 6.73 -14.46 4.23
C ALA A 407 7.97 -14.35 3.33
N GLN A 408 8.07 -13.27 2.56
CA GLN A 408 9.20 -12.99 1.69
C GLN A 408 10.50 -12.72 2.49
N GLN A 409 10.42 -11.90 3.56
CA GLN A 409 11.56 -11.68 4.44
C GLN A 409 11.97 -12.98 5.15
N GLY A 410 11.01 -13.79 5.60
CA GLY A 410 11.26 -15.10 6.19
C GLY A 410 11.95 -16.05 5.22
N ALA A 411 11.53 -16.14 3.96
CA ALA A 411 12.16 -16.98 2.94
C ALA A 411 13.63 -16.59 2.70
N LEU A 412 13.91 -15.28 2.58
CA LEU A 412 15.29 -14.77 2.45
C LEU A 412 16.11 -15.02 3.72
N TYR A 413 15.49 -14.92 4.90
CA TYR A 413 16.16 -15.25 6.17
C TYR A 413 16.60 -16.71 6.20
N GLU A 414 15.71 -17.66 5.97
CA GLU A 414 16.00 -19.09 5.97
C GLU A 414 17.09 -19.47 4.93
N ALA A 415 17.06 -18.83 3.75
CA ALA A 415 18.03 -19.08 2.70
C ALA A 415 19.47 -18.64 3.08
N TRP A 416 19.61 -17.62 3.95
CA TRP A 416 20.89 -16.95 4.16
C TRP A 416 21.38 -16.91 5.62
N ILE A 417 20.55 -17.32 6.60
CA ILE A 417 20.92 -17.21 8.02
C ILE A 417 22.18 -18.03 8.35
N ASP A 418 22.29 -19.28 7.92
CA ASP A 418 23.43 -20.14 8.21
C ASP A 418 24.74 -19.56 7.72
N LYS A 419 24.74 -19.01 6.48
CA LYS A 419 25.93 -18.34 5.90
C LYS A 419 26.27 -17.05 6.64
N THR A 420 25.26 -16.34 7.14
CA THR A 420 25.46 -15.12 7.94
C THR A 420 26.07 -15.46 9.30
N LEU A 421 25.62 -16.53 9.95
CA LEU A 421 26.13 -16.99 11.24
C LEU A 421 27.59 -17.47 11.18
N GLN A 422 28.10 -17.86 10.00
CA GLN A 422 29.52 -18.24 9.81
C GLN A 422 30.50 -17.06 9.99
N ASP A 423 29.99 -15.82 9.98
CA ASP A 423 30.76 -14.58 10.25
C ASP A 423 32.06 -14.46 9.40
N SER A 424 31.96 -14.76 8.11
CA SER A 424 33.05 -14.62 7.14
C SER A 424 32.96 -13.31 6.36
N LYS A 425 34.01 -12.94 5.61
CA LYS A 425 33.93 -11.79 4.70
C LYS A 425 32.84 -11.92 3.63
N GLN A 426 32.41 -13.16 3.32
CA GLN A 426 31.33 -13.41 2.37
C GLN A 426 29.95 -13.18 2.99
N SER A 427 29.83 -13.08 4.30
CA SER A 427 28.57 -12.84 5.02
C SER A 427 28.25 -11.36 5.29
N TYR A 428 29.09 -10.42 4.86
CA TYR A 428 28.90 -8.99 5.18
C TYR A 428 27.63 -8.39 4.56
N GLU A 429 27.39 -8.62 3.28
CA GLU A 429 26.18 -8.11 2.63
C GLU A 429 24.90 -8.90 3.02
N PRO A 430 24.92 -10.25 3.14
CA PRO A 430 23.83 -10.98 3.77
C PRO A 430 23.48 -10.47 5.16
N ALA A 431 24.45 -10.19 6.03
CA ALA A 431 24.24 -9.65 7.37
C ALA A 431 23.51 -8.29 7.32
N ARG A 432 23.92 -7.39 6.42
CA ARG A 432 23.26 -6.11 6.20
C ARG A 432 21.82 -6.28 5.68
N MET A 433 21.61 -7.20 4.75
CA MET A 433 20.28 -7.51 4.24
C MET A 433 19.35 -7.98 5.36
N LEU A 434 19.77 -9.02 6.12
CA LEU A 434 18.97 -9.56 7.21
C LEU A 434 18.75 -8.56 8.34
N GLY A 435 19.75 -7.74 8.67
CA GLY A 435 19.61 -6.65 9.64
C GLY A 435 18.60 -5.57 9.24
N ALA A 436 18.35 -5.40 7.94
CA ALA A 436 17.35 -4.46 7.45
C ALA A 436 15.91 -4.98 7.54
N PHE A 437 15.68 -6.27 7.76
CA PHE A 437 14.35 -6.90 7.76
C PHE A 437 13.60 -6.66 9.06
N GLU A 438 12.53 -5.89 9.01
CA GLU A 438 11.72 -5.51 10.17
C GLU A 438 10.44 -6.36 10.32
N HIS A 439 10.06 -7.15 9.32
CA HIS A 439 8.93 -8.08 9.37
C HIS A 439 9.31 -9.52 9.80
N LEU A 440 10.56 -9.76 10.15
CA LEU A 440 10.98 -11.01 10.78
C LEU A 440 10.34 -11.16 12.17
N THR A 441 10.19 -12.40 12.63
CA THR A 441 9.70 -12.68 13.98
C THR A 441 10.64 -12.11 15.05
N ALA A 442 10.11 -11.86 16.25
CA ALA A 442 10.93 -11.40 17.38
C ALA A 442 12.07 -12.37 17.70
N GLU A 443 11.84 -13.69 17.59
CA GLU A 443 12.85 -14.72 17.80
C GLU A 443 13.99 -14.63 16.77
N GLN A 444 13.66 -14.53 15.47
CA GLN A 444 14.65 -14.37 14.40
C GLN A 444 15.47 -13.08 14.58
N ARG A 445 14.82 -11.98 14.95
CA ARG A 445 15.50 -10.70 15.21
C ARG A 445 16.40 -10.76 16.46
N THR A 446 15.96 -11.43 17.52
CA THR A 446 16.78 -11.69 18.71
C THR A 446 18.02 -12.51 18.37
N GLN A 447 17.89 -13.56 17.56
CA GLN A 447 19.02 -14.35 17.08
C GLN A 447 20.04 -13.48 16.32
N LEU A 448 19.57 -12.60 15.45
CA LEU A 448 20.43 -11.64 14.72
C LEU A 448 21.12 -10.67 15.68
N ALA A 449 20.42 -10.13 16.68
CA ALA A 449 20.99 -9.21 17.67
C ALA A 449 22.14 -9.88 18.44
N HIS A 450 21.94 -11.09 18.93
CA HIS A 450 22.95 -11.87 19.64
C HIS A 450 24.17 -12.18 18.76
N HIS A 451 23.93 -12.59 17.50
CA HIS A 451 24.99 -12.87 16.55
C HIS A 451 25.84 -11.63 16.24
N PHE A 452 25.20 -10.51 15.93
CA PHE A 452 25.94 -9.28 15.58
C PHE A 452 26.72 -8.74 16.79
N THR A 453 26.14 -8.80 18.00
CA THR A 453 26.83 -8.43 19.24
C THR A 453 28.08 -9.27 19.44
N ALA A 454 27.96 -10.60 19.37
CA ALA A 454 29.09 -11.49 19.49
C ALA A 454 30.14 -11.31 18.37
N SER A 455 29.71 -11.00 17.13
CA SER A 455 30.61 -10.71 16.03
C SER A 455 31.43 -9.44 16.28
N ILE A 456 30.82 -8.38 16.83
CA ILE A 456 31.50 -7.15 17.17
C ILE A 456 32.55 -7.38 18.27
N VAL A 457 32.20 -8.11 19.33
CA VAL A 457 33.13 -8.49 20.41
C VAL A 457 34.33 -9.26 19.85
N ARG A 458 34.12 -10.29 19.04
CA ARG A 458 35.21 -11.08 18.43
C ARG A 458 36.13 -10.23 17.51
N ARG A 459 35.60 -9.16 16.93
CA ARG A 459 36.29 -8.31 15.95
C ARG A 459 36.62 -6.92 16.47
N GLU A 460 36.74 -6.72 17.80
CA GLU A 460 36.94 -5.40 18.42
C GLU A 460 38.17 -4.64 17.86
N THR A 461 39.17 -5.37 17.37
CA THR A 461 40.40 -4.79 16.78
C THR A 461 40.35 -4.75 15.25
N SER A 462 39.29 -5.22 14.62
CA SER A 462 39.13 -5.32 13.17
C SER A 462 37.94 -4.51 12.69
N PHE A 463 37.82 -4.36 11.38
CA PHE A 463 36.69 -3.67 10.77
C PHE A 463 35.42 -4.51 10.86
N CYS A 464 34.36 -3.98 11.50
CA CYS A 464 33.10 -4.67 11.72
C CYS A 464 31.85 -3.78 11.48
N ASP A 465 31.97 -2.75 10.66
CA ASP A 465 30.89 -1.79 10.37
C ASP A 465 29.58 -2.45 9.89
N HIS A 466 29.67 -3.56 9.16
CA HIS A 466 28.47 -4.30 8.71
C HIS A 466 27.66 -4.85 9.89
N ALA A 467 28.34 -5.43 10.91
CA ALA A 467 27.70 -5.98 12.09
C ALA A 467 27.15 -4.84 13.00
N ILE A 468 27.91 -3.74 13.14
CA ILE A 468 27.48 -2.55 13.89
C ILE A 468 26.24 -1.93 13.24
N TRP A 469 26.24 -1.75 11.92
CA TRP A 469 25.10 -1.20 11.21
C TRP A 469 23.86 -2.12 11.34
N ALA A 470 24.05 -3.44 11.14
CA ALA A 470 22.98 -4.42 11.24
C ALA A 470 22.40 -4.49 12.67
N LEU A 471 23.25 -4.46 13.70
CA LEU A 471 22.82 -4.39 15.09
C LEU A 471 21.98 -3.13 15.36
N GLY A 472 22.40 -1.97 14.82
CA GLY A 472 21.66 -0.72 14.96
C GLY A 472 20.27 -0.78 14.31
N ARG A 473 20.11 -1.52 13.21
CA ARG A 473 18.81 -1.75 12.59
C ARG A 473 17.91 -2.66 13.43
N VAL A 474 18.49 -3.71 13.98
CA VAL A 474 17.73 -4.71 14.77
C VAL A 474 17.28 -4.16 16.11
N LEU A 475 18.12 -3.36 16.79
CA LEU A 475 17.82 -2.78 18.11
C LEU A 475 17.08 -1.43 18.07
N ASN A 476 16.82 -0.88 16.87
CA ASN A 476 16.21 0.45 16.73
C ASN A 476 14.83 0.52 17.40
N ARG A 477 14.58 1.62 18.17
CA ARG A 477 13.29 1.88 18.81
C ARG A 477 12.26 2.54 17.91
N VAL A 478 12.67 3.04 16.75
CA VAL A 478 11.77 3.59 15.73
C VAL A 478 12.03 2.87 14.40
N PRO A 479 11.36 1.75 14.17
CA PRO A 479 11.43 1.01 12.91
C PRO A 479 11.07 1.91 11.73
N LEU A 480 11.67 1.68 10.55
CA LEU A 480 11.38 2.46 9.35
C LEU A 480 10.04 2.06 8.70
N TYR A 481 9.63 0.79 8.85
CA TYR A 481 8.43 0.26 8.18
C TYR A 481 7.74 -0.91 8.92
N GLY A 482 8.41 -1.54 9.88
CA GLY A 482 7.92 -2.75 10.55
C GLY A 482 6.88 -2.51 11.65
N GLY A 483 6.62 -1.26 12.04
CA GLY A 483 5.71 -0.93 13.14
C GLY A 483 6.23 -1.38 14.51
N GLU A 484 5.38 -1.26 15.55
CA GLU A 484 5.77 -1.56 16.95
C GLU A 484 6.17 -3.01 17.18
N GLN A 485 5.62 -3.95 16.42
CA GLN A 485 5.98 -5.37 16.50
C GLN A 485 7.43 -5.67 16.10
N ALA A 486 8.10 -4.75 15.42
CA ALA A 486 9.51 -4.86 15.08
C ALA A 486 10.44 -4.41 16.22
N ILE A 487 9.92 -3.87 17.31
CA ILE A 487 10.72 -3.39 18.44
C ILE A 487 11.01 -4.56 19.37
N LEU A 488 12.30 -4.89 19.52
CA LEU A 488 12.72 -5.91 20.48
C LEU A 488 12.53 -5.46 21.93
N PRO A 489 12.27 -6.38 22.88
CA PRO A 489 12.19 -6.07 24.30
C PRO A 489 13.45 -5.37 24.84
N ALA A 490 13.31 -4.56 25.90
CA ALA A 490 14.42 -3.78 26.47
C ALA A 490 15.57 -4.65 27.00
N ASN A 491 15.29 -5.88 27.45
CA ASN A 491 16.31 -6.83 27.90
C ASN A 491 17.29 -7.22 26.77
N GLU A 492 16.87 -7.21 25.50
CA GLU A 492 17.77 -7.48 24.38
C GLU A 492 18.75 -6.32 24.15
N VAL A 493 18.30 -5.08 24.36
CA VAL A 493 19.20 -3.91 24.34
C VAL A 493 20.20 -3.98 25.50
N GLN A 494 19.73 -4.36 26.69
CA GLN A 494 20.59 -4.56 27.85
C GLN A 494 21.63 -5.64 27.60
N ALA A 495 21.23 -6.81 27.11
CA ALA A 495 22.12 -7.93 26.81
C ALA A 495 23.22 -7.57 25.81
N ALA A 496 22.88 -6.80 24.76
CA ALA A 496 23.84 -6.28 23.80
C ALA A 496 24.77 -5.22 24.43
N PHE A 497 24.22 -4.30 25.23
CA PHE A 497 24.99 -3.26 25.89
C PHE A 497 26.00 -3.84 26.89
N ASP A 498 25.60 -4.76 27.74
CA ASP A 498 26.45 -5.38 28.76
C ASP A 498 27.69 -6.08 28.16
N GLN A 499 27.56 -6.64 26.94
CA GLN A 499 28.69 -7.25 26.22
C GLN A 499 29.60 -6.20 25.54
N LEU A 500 29.08 -5.06 25.14
CA LEU A 500 29.80 -4.05 24.35
C LEU A 500 30.27 -2.83 25.18
N GLU A 501 29.78 -2.67 26.43
CA GLU A 501 30.11 -1.53 27.30
C GLU A 501 31.61 -1.44 27.61
N ALA A 502 32.28 -2.59 27.78
CA ALA A 502 33.71 -2.63 28.10
C ALA A 502 34.61 -2.21 26.93
N LEU A 503 34.12 -2.24 25.68
CA LEU A 503 34.90 -1.88 24.50
C LEU A 503 35.14 -0.36 24.42
N ASP A 504 36.24 0.03 23.79
CA ASP A 504 36.58 1.44 23.57
C ASP A 504 35.88 1.99 22.30
N TRP A 505 34.75 2.66 22.51
CA TRP A 505 33.96 3.26 21.41
C TRP A 505 34.56 4.55 20.84
N SER A 506 35.70 5.00 21.31
CA SER A 506 36.43 6.12 20.70
C SER A 506 37.22 5.70 19.47
N ARG A 507 37.52 4.40 19.34
CA ARG A 507 38.24 3.85 18.18
C ARG A 507 37.43 3.99 16.90
N ASP A 508 38.09 4.27 15.78
CA ASP A 508 37.44 4.49 14.48
C ASP A 508 36.54 3.33 14.03
N ASN A 509 36.95 2.10 14.27
CA ASN A 509 36.19 0.90 13.91
C ASN A 509 34.97 0.60 14.80
N LEU A 510 34.85 1.23 15.98
CA LEU A 510 33.76 1.04 16.95
C LEU A 510 32.93 2.30 17.20
N ARG A 511 33.35 3.45 16.69
CA ARG A 511 32.71 4.74 16.97
C ARG A 511 31.21 4.78 16.64
N ASN A 512 30.78 3.98 15.63
CA ASN A 512 29.39 3.90 15.22
C ASN A 512 28.49 3.19 16.25
N LEU A 513 29.05 2.49 17.24
CA LEU A 513 28.30 1.95 18.39
C LEU A 513 27.58 3.05 19.18
N ARG A 514 28.15 4.26 19.24
CA ARG A 514 27.49 5.41 19.86
C ARG A 514 26.11 5.65 19.26
N GLN A 515 26.03 5.72 17.93
CA GLN A 515 24.77 5.94 17.22
C GLN A 515 23.80 4.74 17.38
N VAL A 516 24.32 3.52 17.35
CA VAL A 516 23.52 2.31 17.59
C VAL A 516 22.78 2.41 18.92
N PHE A 517 23.50 2.70 20.00
CA PHE A 517 22.90 2.75 21.35
C PHE A 517 22.09 4.03 21.63
N VAL A 518 22.36 5.13 20.94
CA VAL A 518 21.47 6.28 20.93
C VAL A 518 20.12 5.90 20.34
N GLN A 519 20.09 5.20 19.21
CA GLN A 519 18.83 4.76 18.58
C GLN A 519 18.14 3.62 19.36
N ALA A 520 18.92 2.73 19.97
CA ALA A 520 18.40 1.60 20.77
C ALA A 520 17.82 2.00 22.13
N ALA A 521 18.18 3.17 22.65
CA ALA A 521 17.75 3.63 23.97
C ALA A 521 17.07 5.01 23.96
N ARG A 522 16.81 5.57 22.76
CA ARG A 522 16.11 6.86 22.64
C ARG A 522 14.73 6.81 23.28
N ILE A 523 14.30 7.95 23.79
CA ILE A 523 12.94 8.12 24.31
C ILE A 523 11.97 8.15 23.13
N VAL A 524 10.94 7.29 23.17
CA VAL A 524 9.92 7.18 22.13
C VAL A 524 8.56 7.67 22.62
N ASN A 525 7.64 7.92 21.69
CA ASN A 525 6.31 8.42 22.00
C ASN A 525 5.49 7.38 22.81
N ASN A 526 5.55 6.10 22.43
CA ASN A 526 4.96 5.01 23.21
C ASN A 526 5.97 4.55 24.29
N ARG A 527 5.72 4.94 25.54
CA ARG A 527 6.62 4.70 26.66
C ARG A 527 6.78 3.23 27.05
N ASP A 528 5.88 2.36 26.60
CA ASP A 528 5.99 0.91 26.83
C ASP A 528 7.20 0.30 26.08
N HIS A 529 7.69 1.00 25.06
CA HIS A 529 8.88 0.60 24.30
C HIS A 529 10.17 1.25 24.80
N ASP A 530 10.14 2.11 25.83
CA ASP A 530 11.34 2.68 26.40
C ASP A 530 12.21 1.61 27.08
N VAL A 531 13.52 1.83 27.08
CA VAL A 531 14.40 1.07 27.96
C VAL A 531 14.31 1.61 29.39
N PRO A 532 14.58 0.78 30.43
CA PRO A 532 14.65 1.22 31.83
C PRO A 532 15.57 2.42 32.02
N GLU A 533 15.22 3.28 32.94
CA GLU A 533 15.95 4.56 33.17
C GLU A 533 17.40 4.34 33.58
N ASP A 534 17.67 3.36 34.42
CA ASP A 534 19.02 2.97 34.86
C ASP A 534 19.88 2.50 33.65
N LEU A 535 19.35 1.67 32.78
CA LEU A 535 20.01 1.25 31.53
C LEU A 535 20.28 2.45 30.63
N ARG A 536 19.29 3.32 30.44
CA ARG A 536 19.44 4.53 29.63
C ARG A 536 20.51 5.48 30.21
N GLY A 537 20.56 5.59 31.53
CA GLY A 537 21.61 6.36 32.23
C GLY A 537 23.02 5.81 32.00
N ARG A 538 23.20 4.48 32.07
CA ARG A 538 24.48 3.80 31.73
C ARG A 538 24.87 4.04 30.26
N ILE A 539 23.95 3.87 29.34
CA ILE A 539 24.17 4.10 27.89
C ILE A 539 24.57 5.57 27.66
N LEU A 540 23.86 6.55 28.26
CA LEU A 540 24.16 7.97 28.15
C LEU A 540 25.60 8.27 28.65
N ALA A 541 25.99 7.71 29.79
CA ALA A 541 27.34 7.89 30.35
C ALA A 541 28.40 7.34 29.40
N LYS A 542 28.19 6.11 28.85
CA LYS A 542 29.11 5.48 27.90
C LYS A 542 29.24 6.25 26.60
N VAL A 543 28.13 6.69 26.01
CA VAL A 543 28.13 7.45 24.74
C VAL A 543 28.87 8.78 24.90
N ARG A 544 28.65 9.50 26.04
CA ARG A 544 29.37 10.73 26.35
C ARG A 544 30.87 10.52 26.56
N SER A 545 31.26 9.54 27.37
CA SER A 545 32.67 9.23 27.63
C SER A 545 33.42 8.84 26.38
N SER A 546 32.71 8.37 25.34
CA SER A 546 33.24 8.00 24.02
C SER A 546 33.38 9.20 23.06
N GLY A 547 33.05 10.43 23.49
CA GLY A 547 33.23 11.65 22.70
C GLY A 547 32.03 12.05 21.83
N ALA A 548 30.80 11.66 22.19
CA ALA A 548 29.58 12.16 21.55
C ALA A 548 29.29 13.62 21.99
N SER A 549 28.75 14.41 21.05
CA SER A 549 28.28 15.78 21.34
C SER A 549 26.96 15.78 22.14
N GLU A 550 26.64 16.88 22.81
CA GLU A 550 25.38 17.06 23.53
C GLU A 550 24.16 16.88 22.61
N GLN A 551 24.24 17.36 21.37
CA GLN A 551 23.18 17.17 20.38
C GLN A 551 22.95 15.68 20.03
N GLN A 552 23.99 14.88 19.96
CA GLN A 552 23.88 13.46 19.68
C GLN A 552 23.22 12.65 20.80
N VAL A 553 23.34 13.10 22.06
CA VAL A 553 22.76 12.42 23.23
C VAL A 553 21.37 12.93 23.61
N GLU A 554 20.89 13.99 22.96
CA GLU A 554 19.58 14.58 23.24
C GLU A 554 18.42 13.55 23.17
N PRO A 555 18.37 12.60 22.20
CA PRO A 555 17.33 11.58 22.14
C PRO A 555 17.28 10.63 23.35
N LEU A 556 18.35 10.57 24.14
CA LEU A 556 18.40 9.78 25.38
C LEU A 556 17.83 10.53 26.59
N ARG A 557 17.63 11.85 26.49
CA ARG A 557 17.18 12.72 27.60
C ARG A 557 15.72 13.13 27.46
N GLN A 558 15.30 13.41 26.21
CA GLN A 558 13.93 13.80 25.92
C GLN A 558 13.49 13.25 24.58
N PHE A 559 12.18 13.20 24.40
CA PHE A 559 11.62 12.82 23.10
C PHE A 559 12.09 13.79 22.02
N THR A 560 12.70 13.22 20.98
CA THR A 560 13.17 13.95 19.80
C THR A 560 12.65 13.25 18.57
N PRO A 561 11.88 13.91 17.68
CA PRO A 561 11.46 13.31 16.41
C PRO A 561 12.66 12.84 15.59
N ILE A 562 12.49 11.75 14.83
CA ILE A 562 13.51 11.32 13.88
C ILE A 562 13.57 12.31 12.72
N ASP A 563 14.77 12.77 12.40
CA ASP A 563 15.01 13.65 11.26
C ASP A 563 15.39 12.87 9.98
N ALA A 564 15.43 13.58 8.84
CA ALA A 564 15.76 12.97 7.55
C ALA A 564 17.19 12.38 7.52
N LYS A 565 18.11 12.92 8.33
CA LYS A 565 19.49 12.44 8.44
C LYS A 565 19.56 11.12 9.20
N ASP A 566 18.81 11.01 10.29
CA ASP A 566 18.66 9.75 11.04
C ASP A 566 18.07 8.65 10.14
N ILE A 567 17.01 8.98 9.39
CA ILE A 567 16.38 8.05 8.45
C ILE A 567 17.38 7.58 7.38
N GLN A 568 18.14 8.51 6.81
CA GLN A 568 19.16 8.17 5.80
C GLN A 568 20.27 7.26 6.37
N GLN A 569 20.70 7.49 7.61
CA GLN A 569 21.69 6.65 8.29
C GLN A 569 21.13 5.24 8.56
N LEU A 570 19.89 5.15 9.02
CA LEU A 570 19.22 3.89 9.27
C LEU A 570 18.99 3.09 7.97
N PHE A 571 18.63 3.75 6.88
CA PHE A 571 18.47 3.12 5.58
C PHE A 571 19.81 2.74 4.93
N GLY A 572 20.87 3.51 5.21
CA GLY A 572 22.22 3.28 4.72
C GLY A 572 22.53 3.92 3.36
N GLU A 573 21.59 4.63 2.75
CA GLU A 573 21.77 5.45 1.53
C GLU A 573 20.65 6.52 1.43
N SER A 574 20.76 7.43 0.43
CA SER A 574 19.73 8.45 0.20
C SER A 574 18.41 7.82 -0.27
N LEU A 575 17.30 8.24 0.32
CA LEU A 575 15.96 7.90 -0.12
C LEU A 575 15.51 8.80 -1.28
N PRO A 576 14.54 8.37 -2.11
CA PRO A 576 13.96 9.18 -3.17
C PRO A 576 13.36 10.48 -2.63
N VAL A 577 13.43 11.55 -3.41
CA VAL A 577 12.83 12.84 -3.06
C VAL A 577 11.29 12.70 -3.00
N GLY A 578 10.67 13.37 -2.04
CA GLY A 578 9.22 13.36 -1.86
C GLY A 578 8.65 12.12 -1.15
N LEU A 579 9.49 11.16 -0.75
CA LEU A 579 9.05 10.03 0.06
C LEU A 579 8.69 10.51 1.47
N ARG A 580 7.45 10.23 1.90
CA ARG A 580 7.04 10.40 3.30
C ARG A 580 7.18 9.06 4.02
N VAL A 581 8.07 9.03 5.00
CA VAL A 581 8.18 7.89 5.92
C VAL A 581 7.20 8.16 7.06
N SER A 582 6.19 7.31 7.21
CA SER A 582 5.30 7.35 8.37
C SER A 582 6.03 6.64 9.52
N CYS A 583 6.68 7.41 10.38
CA CYS A 583 7.26 6.91 11.62
C CYS A 583 6.23 6.99 12.74
#